data_a957556d6c3bf843558bd1df205552b2
#
_entry.id   a957556d6c3bf843558bd1df205552b2
#
_cell.length_a   1.000
_cell.length_b   1.000
_cell.length_c   1.000
_cell.angle_alpha   90.00
_cell.angle_beta   90.00
_cell.angle_gamma   90.00
#
_symmetry.space_group_name_H-M   'P 1'
#
loop_
_entity.id
_entity.type
_entity.pdbx_description
1 polymer ?
#
loop_
_entity_poly.entity_id
_entity_poly.type
_entity_poly.pdbx_seq_one_letter_code
_entity_poly.pdbx_strand_id
1 'polypeptide(L)'
;MKDEDVLFRSIKGISYISISPLILLTASLWFTPDNLAVVLAHLAQLYFSVFLLFLFVNMWSLRANSNELVSKLANLSLLPLLIAIAGGTLTFFVNPIWGISSLLFAVYTSRHIKYITSIYSALDRNYVDLINKISIILCICLMLILVFWLNPYTNPIEIYY
;
A
#
# COMPACT_ATOMS: atom_id res chain seq x y z
N MET A 1 -3.63 -30.07 -6.93
CA MET A 1 -3.90 -29.36 -8.20
C MET A 1 -5.28 -28.68 -8.23
N LYS A 2 -6.43 -29.42 -8.12
CA LYS A 2 -7.75 -28.73 -8.14
C LYS A 2 -7.99 -27.80 -6.94
N ASP A 3 -7.58 -28.19 -5.75
CA ASP A 3 -7.79 -27.40 -4.52
C ASP A 3 -6.89 -26.14 -4.46
N GLU A 4 -5.69 -26.23 -4.98
CA GLU A 4 -4.77 -25.08 -5.09
C GLU A 4 -5.27 -24.01 -6.07
N ASP A 5 -5.86 -24.42 -7.20
CA ASP A 5 -6.47 -23.49 -8.16
C ASP A 5 -7.70 -22.78 -7.58
N VAL A 6 -8.50 -23.46 -6.77
CA VAL A 6 -9.67 -22.89 -6.09
C VAL A 6 -9.21 -21.90 -5.03
N LEU A 7 -8.20 -22.25 -4.23
CA LEU A 7 -7.62 -21.37 -3.21
C LEU A 7 -7.04 -20.10 -3.83
N PHE A 8 -6.26 -20.23 -4.91
CA PHE A 8 -5.68 -19.09 -5.62
C PHE A 8 -6.76 -18.14 -6.18
N ARG A 9 -7.84 -18.69 -6.77
CA ARG A 9 -8.96 -17.87 -7.26
C ARG A 9 -9.63 -17.08 -6.13
N SER A 10 -9.83 -17.70 -4.97
CA SER A 10 -10.41 -17.05 -3.80
C SER A 10 -9.51 -15.91 -3.29
N ILE A 11 -8.21 -16.16 -3.15
CA ILE A 11 -7.23 -15.14 -2.72
C ILE A 11 -7.18 -13.98 -3.71
N LYS A 12 -7.17 -14.28 -5.00
CA LYS A 12 -7.21 -13.27 -6.06
C LYS A 12 -8.47 -12.41 -5.95
N GLY A 13 -9.64 -13.03 -5.79
CA GLY A 13 -10.92 -12.32 -5.61
C GLY A 13 -10.90 -11.39 -4.40
N ILE A 14 -10.51 -11.89 -3.23
CA ILE A 14 -10.41 -11.13 -1.98
C ILE A 14 -9.45 -9.94 -2.15
N SER A 15 -8.29 -10.16 -2.80
CA SER A 15 -7.30 -9.10 -3.02
C SER A 15 -7.85 -7.96 -3.86
N TYR A 16 -8.59 -8.24 -4.93
CA TYR A 16 -9.20 -7.19 -5.75
C TYR A 16 -10.36 -6.49 -5.04
N ILE A 17 -11.17 -7.21 -4.28
CA ILE A 17 -12.23 -6.62 -3.45
C ILE A 17 -11.61 -5.67 -2.41
N SER A 18 -10.51 -6.07 -1.77
CA SER A 18 -9.83 -5.24 -0.77
C SER A 18 -9.21 -3.97 -1.36
N ILE A 19 -8.84 -3.95 -2.63
CA ILE A 19 -8.31 -2.76 -3.31
C ILE A 19 -9.40 -1.86 -3.86
N SER A 20 -10.59 -2.40 -4.15
CA SER A 20 -11.66 -1.64 -4.78
C SER A 20 -12.07 -0.36 -4.03
N PRO A 21 -12.14 -0.31 -2.68
CA PRO A 21 -12.44 0.92 -1.97
C PRO A 21 -11.40 2.02 -2.21
N LEU A 22 -10.12 1.64 -2.31
CA LEU A 22 -9.05 2.60 -2.58
C LEU A 22 -9.19 3.22 -3.98
N ILE A 23 -9.47 2.39 -4.98
CA ILE A 23 -9.69 2.86 -6.36
C ILE A 23 -10.88 3.81 -6.41
N LEU A 24 -12.00 3.46 -5.75
CA LEU A 24 -13.20 4.29 -5.68
C LEU A 24 -12.93 5.62 -4.97
N LEU A 25 -12.28 5.60 -3.82
CA LEU A 25 -11.90 6.82 -3.09
C LEU A 25 -11.00 7.71 -3.94
N THR A 26 -9.98 7.14 -4.59
CA THR A 26 -9.04 7.90 -5.43
C THR A 26 -9.74 8.50 -6.66
N ALA A 27 -10.62 7.74 -7.30
CA ALA A 27 -11.39 8.23 -8.45
C ALA A 27 -12.36 9.34 -8.02
N SER A 28 -13.02 9.22 -6.88
CA SER A 28 -14.01 10.19 -6.41
C SER A 28 -13.40 11.58 -6.10
N LEU A 29 -12.10 11.67 -5.80
CA LEU A 29 -11.41 12.95 -5.57
C LEU A 29 -11.60 13.96 -6.72
N TRP A 30 -11.71 13.45 -7.94
CA TRP A 30 -11.75 14.28 -9.16
C TRP A 30 -13.16 14.73 -9.55
N PHE A 31 -14.19 14.22 -8.88
CA PHE A 31 -15.59 14.51 -9.19
C PHE A 31 -16.34 15.16 -8.03
N THR A 32 -15.70 15.28 -6.86
CA THR A 32 -16.32 15.84 -5.66
C THR A 32 -15.90 17.30 -5.43
N PRO A 33 -16.73 18.11 -4.73
CA PRO A 33 -16.35 19.46 -4.32
C PRO A 33 -15.09 19.44 -3.43
N ASP A 34 -14.26 20.48 -3.51
CA ASP A 34 -12.93 20.56 -2.90
C ASP A 34 -12.90 20.21 -1.41
N ASN A 35 -13.84 20.73 -0.62
CA ASN A 35 -13.92 20.42 0.81
C ASN A 35 -14.15 18.94 1.11
N LEU A 36 -14.98 18.27 0.31
CA LEU A 36 -15.23 16.85 0.45
C LEU A 36 -14.06 16.03 -0.12
N ALA A 37 -13.44 16.48 -1.19
CA ALA A 37 -12.28 15.84 -1.79
C ALA A 37 -11.10 15.76 -0.83
N VAL A 38 -10.85 16.81 -0.03
CA VAL A 38 -9.82 16.81 1.04
C VAL A 38 -10.09 15.70 2.06
N VAL A 39 -11.32 15.55 2.52
CA VAL A 39 -11.70 14.47 3.46
C VAL A 39 -11.51 13.09 2.83
N LEU A 40 -11.94 12.93 1.57
CA LEU A 40 -11.77 11.67 0.85
C LEU A 40 -10.30 11.32 0.61
N ALA A 41 -9.45 12.33 0.37
CA ALA A 41 -8.01 12.13 0.23
C ALA A 41 -7.38 11.61 1.53
N HIS A 42 -7.76 12.17 2.69
CA HIS A 42 -7.31 11.66 3.98
C HIS A 42 -7.80 10.23 4.26
N LEU A 43 -9.07 9.94 3.95
CA LEU A 43 -9.62 8.59 4.08
C LEU A 43 -8.89 7.59 3.18
N ALA A 44 -8.58 7.98 1.94
CA ALA A 44 -7.82 7.16 1.02
C ALA A 44 -6.40 6.87 1.55
N GLN A 45 -5.72 7.87 2.09
CA GLN A 45 -4.37 7.72 2.67
C GLN A 45 -4.40 6.83 3.93
N LEU A 46 -5.39 7.01 4.81
CA LEU A 46 -5.56 6.16 5.97
C LEU A 46 -5.82 4.72 5.57
N TYR A 47 -6.75 4.51 4.65
CA TYR A 47 -7.05 3.18 4.13
C TYR A 47 -5.81 2.52 3.52
N PHE A 48 -5.04 3.30 2.77
CA PHE A 48 -3.79 2.85 2.16
C PHE A 48 -2.76 2.42 3.20
N SER A 49 -2.57 3.22 4.25
CA SER A 49 -1.65 2.90 5.35
C SER A 49 -2.05 1.59 6.03
N VAL A 50 -3.32 1.44 6.39
CA VAL A 50 -3.86 0.22 7.01
C VAL A 50 -3.71 -1.00 6.07
N PHE A 51 -3.97 -0.83 4.78
CA PHE A 51 -3.83 -1.89 3.79
C PHE A 51 -2.37 -2.35 3.64
N LEU A 52 -1.42 -1.42 3.60
CA LEU A 52 0.01 -1.76 3.59
C LEU A 52 0.45 -2.46 4.86
N LEU A 53 -0.02 -2.01 6.03
CA LEU A 53 0.24 -2.69 7.30
C LEU A 53 -0.22 -4.15 7.24
N PHE A 54 -1.43 -4.37 6.77
CA PHE A 54 -1.98 -5.72 6.62
C PHE A 54 -1.15 -6.58 5.68
N LEU A 55 -0.74 -6.04 4.52
CA LEU A 55 0.13 -6.76 3.57
C LEU A 55 1.48 -7.13 4.20
N PHE A 56 2.13 -6.20 4.89
CA PHE A 56 3.45 -6.46 5.47
C PHE A 56 3.39 -7.41 6.66
N VAL A 57 2.35 -7.34 7.49
CA VAL A 57 2.13 -8.29 8.58
C VAL A 57 1.91 -9.70 8.05
N ASN A 58 1.12 -9.86 6.98
CA ASN A 58 0.93 -11.17 6.34
C ASN A 58 2.24 -11.71 5.75
N MET A 59 3.04 -10.89 5.12
CA MET A 59 4.35 -11.28 4.62
C MET A 59 5.29 -11.71 5.75
N TRP A 60 5.24 -11.02 6.89
CA TRP A 60 6.02 -11.38 8.06
C TRP A 60 5.58 -12.71 8.67
N SER A 61 4.29 -13.02 8.73
CA SER A 61 3.78 -14.29 9.26
C SER A 61 4.17 -15.49 8.40
N LEU A 62 4.18 -15.36 7.09
CA LEU A 62 4.66 -16.39 6.16
C LEU A 62 6.15 -16.72 6.39
N ARG A 63 6.89 -15.74 6.89
CA ARG A 63 8.32 -15.87 7.13
C ARG A 63 8.65 -16.49 8.50
N ALA A 64 7.82 -16.31 9.51
CA ALA A 64 8.03 -16.89 10.84
C ALA A 64 8.09 -18.43 10.83
N ASN A 65 7.57 -19.03 9.76
CA ASN A 65 7.56 -20.49 9.56
C ASN A 65 8.81 -21.07 8.87
N SER A 66 9.80 -20.23 8.50
CA SER A 66 11.00 -20.67 7.79
C SER A 66 12.27 -20.50 8.63
N ASN A 67 13.24 -21.43 8.49
CA ASN A 67 14.45 -21.65 9.29
C ASN A 67 15.31 -20.45 9.74
N GLU A 68 16.16 -20.65 10.75
CA GLU A 68 17.01 -19.73 11.53
C GLU A 68 17.78 -18.63 10.78
N LEU A 69 18.19 -18.84 9.55
CA LEU A 69 18.79 -17.81 8.69
C LEU A 69 17.85 -16.63 8.42
N VAL A 70 16.58 -16.87 8.58
CA VAL A 70 15.47 -15.96 8.32
C VAL A 70 15.22 -14.98 9.45
N SER A 71 15.65 -15.31 10.69
CA SER A 71 15.45 -14.44 11.87
C SER A 71 16.18 -13.09 11.75
N LYS A 72 17.44 -13.08 11.30
CA LYS A 72 18.20 -11.81 11.07
C LYS A 72 17.64 -10.99 9.91
N LEU A 73 17.04 -11.65 8.94
CA LEU A 73 16.39 -11.04 7.80
C LEU A 73 14.97 -10.55 8.14
N ALA A 74 14.35 -11.07 9.21
CA ALA A 74 13.06 -10.63 9.72
C ALA A 74 13.04 -9.14 10.07
N ASN A 75 14.12 -8.66 10.68
CA ASN A 75 14.23 -7.26 11.09
C ASN A 75 14.19 -6.29 9.90
N LEU A 76 14.72 -6.67 8.74
CA LEU A 76 14.68 -5.83 7.54
C LEU A 76 13.29 -5.77 6.87
N SER A 77 12.45 -6.79 7.06
CA SER A 77 11.06 -6.75 6.58
C SER A 77 10.16 -5.86 7.44
N LEU A 78 10.58 -5.48 8.64
CA LEU A 78 9.92 -4.49 9.48
C LEU A 78 10.11 -3.06 8.94
N LEU A 79 11.14 -2.80 8.14
CA LEU A 79 11.42 -1.47 7.62
C LEU A 79 10.24 -0.90 6.81
N PRO A 80 9.70 -1.56 5.76
CA PRO A 80 8.53 -1.07 5.06
C PRO A 80 7.30 -0.91 5.96
N LEU A 81 7.14 -1.78 6.95
CA LEU A 81 6.08 -1.68 7.95
C LEU A 81 6.18 -0.38 8.76
N LEU A 82 7.37 -0.09 9.30
CA LEU A 82 7.61 1.15 10.05
C LEU A 82 7.42 2.40 9.18
N ILE A 83 7.86 2.35 7.92
CA ILE A 83 7.65 3.45 6.97
C ILE A 83 6.16 3.64 6.67
N ALA A 84 5.37 2.56 6.56
CA ALA A 84 3.93 2.65 6.34
C ALA A 84 3.21 3.26 7.57
N ILE A 85 3.61 2.91 8.78
CA ILE A 85 3.10 3.55 10.01
C ILE A 85 3.47 5.03 10.04
N ALA A 86 4.74 5.35 9.75
CA ALA A 86 5.20 6.73 9.68
C ALA A 86 4.42 7.53 8.63
N GLY A 87 4.16 6.94 7.46
CA GLY A 87 3.36 7.55 6.40
C GLY A 87 1.94 7.89 6.86
N GLY A 88 1.28 6.97 7.55
CA GLY A 88 -0.05 7.22 8.12
C GLY A 88 -0.03 8.33 9.16
N THR A 89 0.93 8.33 10.08
CA THR A 89 1.06 9.37 11.12
C THR A 89 1.43 10.73 10.53
N LEU A 90 2.37 10.81 9.60
CA LEU A 90 2.78 12.04 8.93
C LEU A 90 1.62 12.71 8.19
N THR A 91 0.71 11.92 7.61
CA THR A 91 -0.48 12.45 6.93
C THR A 91 -1.34 13.33 7.84
N PHE A 92 -1.52 12.93 9.10
CA PHE A 92 -2.43 13.62 10.02
C PHE A 92 -1.74 14.68 10.88
N PHE A 93 -0.46 14.47 11.25
CA PHE A 93 0.21 15.31 12.24
C PHE A 93 1.17 16.34 11.63
N VAL A 94 1.61 16.14 10.39
CA VAL A 94 2.61 17.02 9.78
C VAL A 94 2.10 17.60 8.47
N ASN A 95 1.97 16.79 7.44
CA ASN A 95 1.52 17.22 6.11
C ASN A 95 1.14 16.00 5.26
N PRO A 96 0.00 16.02 4.56
CA PRO A 96 -0.43 14.93 3.70
C PRO A 96 0.59 14.54 2.62
N ILE A 97 1.33 15.51 2.07
CA ILE A 97 2.35 15.25 1.02
C ILE A 97 3.49 14.38 1.57
N TRP A 98 3.99 14.68 2.77
CA TRP A 98 5.03 13.86 3.41
C TRP A 98 4.52 12.46 3.72
N GLY A 99 3.24 12.36 4.16
CA GLY A 99 2.59 11.07 4.38
C GLY A 99 2.56 10.20 3.12
N ILE A 100 2.09 10.76 2.00
CA ILE A 100 2.04 10.03 0.71
C ILE A 100 3.43 9.66 0.23
N SER A 101 4.39 10.58 0.32
CA SER A 101 5.78 10.32 -0.10
C SER A 101 6.38 9.16 0.69
N SER A 102 6.11 9.09 1.99
CA SER A 102 6.51 7.99 2.85
C SER A 102 5.84 6.67 2.44
N LEU A 103 4.52 6.68 2.14
CA LEU A 103 3.80 5.50 1.67
C LEU A 103 4.31 5.00 0.31
N LEU A 104 4.60 5.90 -0.63
CA LEU A 104 5.25 5.56 -1.90
C LEU A 104 6.61 4.92 -1.67
N PHE A 105 7.40 5.48 -0.75
CA PHE A 105 8.70 4.92 -0.39
C PHE A 105 8.58 3.53 0.25
N ALA A 106 7.54 3.28 1.07
CA ALA A 106 7.26 1.96 1.62
C ALA A 106 6.98 0.92 0.52
N VAL A 107 6.16 1.27 -0.47
CA VAL A 107 5.86 0.39 -1.62
C VAL A 107 7.12 0.16 -2.46
N TYR A 108 7.89 1.21 -2.72
CA TYR A 108 9.14 1.13 -3.47
C TYR A 108 10.15 0.22 -2.77
N THR A 109 10.42 0.44 -1.48
CA THR A 109 11.37 -0.37 -0.70
C THR A 109 10.93 -1.82 -0.60
N SER A 110 9.63 -2.09 -0.48
CA SER A 110 9.11 -3.46 -0.46
C SER A 110 9.42 -4.25 -1.74
N ARG A 111 9.56 -3.58 -2.87
CA ARG A 111 9.89 -4.22 -4.15
C ARG A 111 11.40 -4.39 -4.37
N HIS A 112 12.20 -3.47 -3.85
CA HIS A 112 13.65 -3.40 -4.14
C HIS A 112 14.53 -3.99 -3.05
N ILE A 113 14.02 -4.22 -1.85
CA ILE A 113 14.81 -4.89 -0.81
C ILE A 113 15.06 -6.34 -1.22
N LYS A 114 16.33 -6.66 -1.43
CA LYS A 114 16.82 -7.97 -1.92
C LYS A 114 16.28 -9.17 -1.12
N TYR A 115 15.99 -8.97 0.13
CA TYR A 115 15.46 -9.99 1.04
C TYR A 115 13.96 -10.22 0.89
N ILE A 116 13.20 -9.18 0.56
CA ILE A 116 11.77 -9.32 0.25
C ILE A 116 11.61 -9.98 -1.11
N THR A 117 12.47 -9.65 -2.07
CA THR A 117 12.50 -10.34 -3.38
C THR A 117 12.85 -11.82 -3.25
N SER A 118 13.69 -12.23 -2.27
CA SER A 118 13.97 -13.65 -2.01
C SER A 118 12.77 -14.40 -1.45
N ILE A 119 11.88 -13.72 -0.71
CA ILE A 119 10.61 -14.30 -0.28
C ILE A 119 9.68 -14.49 -1.49
N TYR A 120 9.63 -13.52 -2.39
CA TYR A 120 8.87 -13.64 -3.63
C TYR A 120 9.35 -14.77 -4.52
N SER A 121 10.66 -15.06 -4.55
CA SER A 121 11.21 -16.18 -5.31
C SER A 121 10.82 -17.56 -4.75
N ALA A 122 10.44 -17.61 -3.46
CA ALA A 122 9.96 -18.83 -2.82
C ALA A 122 8.43 -19.02 -2.97
N LEU A 123 7.72 -18.01 -3.47
CA LEU A 123 6.29 -18.07 -3.74
C LEU A 123 6.04 -18.59 -5.17
N ASP A 124 4.88 -19.20 -5.36
CA ASP A 124 4.42 -19.57 -6.70
C ASP A 124 4.33 -18.34 -7.63
N ARG A 125 4.68 -18.51 -8.89
CA ARG A 125 4.72 -17.45 -9.89
C ARG A 125 3.40 -16.69 -10.02
N ASN A 126 2.28 -17.37 -9.88
CA ASN A 126 0.95 -16.77 -9.92
C ASN A 126 0.73 -15.73 -8.78
N TYR A 127 1.23 -16.03 -7.58
CA TYR A 127 1.17 -15.10 -6.44
C TYR A 127 2.07 -13.89 -6.64
N VAL A 128 3.27 -14.10 -7.17
CA VAL A 128 4.20 -13.00 -7.48
C VAL A 128 3.59 -12.05 -8.51
N ASP A 129 2.97 -12.59 -9.55
CA ASP A 129 2.28 -11.78 -10.57
C ASP A 129 1.09 -11.01 -9.99
N LEU A 130 0.34 -11.61 -9.07
CA LEU A 130 -0.76 -10.96 -8.37
C LEU A 130 -0.25 -9.79 -7.51
N ILE A 131 0.78 -10.01 -6.71
CA ILE A 131 1.40 -8.97 -5.86
C ILE A 131 1.94 -7.82 -6.71
N ASN A 132 2.58 -8.13 -7.84
CA ASN A 132 3.08 -7.11 -8.76
C ASN A 132 1.95 -6.25 -9.35
N LYS A 133 0.86 -6.85 -9.77
CA LYS A 133 -0.33 -6.12 -10.28
C LYS A 133 -0.93 -5.22 -9.21
N ILE A 134 -1.11 -5.75 -8.00
CA ILE A 134 -1.60 -5.01 -6.84
C ILE A 134 -0.69 -3.82 -6.54
N SER A 135 0.62 -4.02 -6.48
CA SER A 135 1.60 -2.95 -6.21
C SER A 135 1.55 -1.84 -7.27
N ILE A 136 1.35 -2.18 -8.55
CA ILE A 136 1.21 -1.18 -9.61
C ILE A 136 -0.06 -0.35 -9.40
N ILE A 137 -1.20 -0.98 -9.11
CA ILE A 137 -2.45 -0.28 -8.85
C ILE A 137 -2.30 0.66 -7.64
N LEU A 138 -1.67 0.19 -6.57
CA LEU A 138 -1.39 0.98 -5.38
C LEU A 138 -0.52 2.20 -5.70
N CYS A 139 0.55 2.03 -6.49
CA CYS A 139 1.39 3.16 -6.91
C CYS A 139 0.59 4.19 -7.73
N ILE A 140 -0.25 3.74 -8.66
CA ILE A 140 -1.07 4.64 -9.48
C ILE A 140 -2.04 5.43 -8.58
N CYS A 141 -2.73 4.77 -7.65
CA CYS A 141 -3.63 5.46 -6.72
C CYS A 141 -2.90 6.49 -5.87
N LEU A 142 -1.73 6.14 -5.30
CA LEU A 142 -0.93 7.09 -4.51
C LEU A 142 -0.45 8.29 -5.34
N MET A 143 -0.03 8.06 -6.56
CA MET A 143 0.38 9.16 -7.46
C MET A 143 -0.78 10.09 -7.78
N LEU A 144 -1.99 9.56 -7.99
CA LEU A 144 -3.18 10.38 -8.22
C LEU A 144 -3.55 11.21 -6.99
N ILE A 145 -3.45 10.64 -5.79
CA ILE A 145 -3.67 11.38 -4.53
C ILE A 145 -2.58 12.46 -4.35
N LEU A 146 -1.32 12.15 -4.68
CA LEU A 146 -0.24 13.14 -4.62
C LEU A 146 -0.49 14.30 -5.59
N VAL A 147 -0.90 14.02 -6.82
CA VAL A 147 -1.26 15.03 -7.83
C VAL A 147 -2.42 15.90 -7.34
N PHE A 148 -3.42 15.32 -6.67
CA PHE A 148 -4.50 16.07 -6.05
C PHE A 148 -3.98 17.07 -5.00
N TRP A 149 -3.08 16.66 -4.09
CA TRP A 149 -2.50 17.55 -3.08
C TRP A 149 -1.59 18.64 -3.66
N LEU A 150 -0.95 18.37 -4.79
CA LEU A 150 -0.08 19.32 -5.48
C LEU A 150 -0.83 20.19 -6.49
N ASN A 151 -2.14 20.05 -6.60
CA ASN A 151 -2.93 20.78 -7.59
C ASN A 151 -2.96 22.29 -7.23
N PRO A 152 -2.39 23.17 -8.07
CA PRO A 152 -2.34 24.59 -7.79
C PRO A 152 -3.69 25.30 -7.96
N TYR A 153 -4.66 24.70 -8.65
CA TYR A 153 -5.96 25.31 -8.94
C TYR A 153 -6.95 25.20 -7.79
N THR A 154 -6.94 24.10 -7.06
CA THR A 154 -7.82 23.86 -5.92
C THR A 154 -7.17 24.19 -4.58
N ASN A 155 -5.82 24.26 -4.57
CA ASN A 155 -4.98 24.50 -3.41
C ASN A 155 -5.45 23.77 -2.12
N PRO A 156 -5.59 22.45 -2.18
CA PRO A 156 -6.25 21.67 -1.11
C PRO A 156 -5.50 21.78 0.23
N ILE A 157 -4.22 22.16 0.21
CA ILE A 157 -3.43 22.38 1.42
C ILE A 157 -3.95 23.59 2.20
N GLU A 158 -4.31 24.70 1.54
CA GLU A 158 -4.90 25.88 2.21
C GLU A 158 -6.30 25.60 2.78
N ILE A 159 -7.05 24.69 2.15
CA ILE A 159 -8.35 24.26 2.68
C ILE A 159 -8.19 23.42 3.95
N TYR A 160 -7.07 22.70 4.05
CA TYR A 160 -6.80 21.82 5.19
C TYR A 160 -6.33 22.57 6.44
N TYR A 161 -5.56 23.65 6.29
CA TYR A 161 -5.08 24.52 7.37
C TYR A 161 -5.94 25.76 7.55
#